data_9d103279c207d4012055f2203198ba4b
#
_entry.id   9d103279c207d4012055f2203198ba4b
#
_cell.length_a   1.000
_cell.length_b   1.000
_cell.length_c   1.000
_cell.angle_alpha   90.00
_cell.angle_beta   90.00
_cell.angle_gamma   90.00
#
_symmetry.space_group_name_H-M   'P 1'
#
loop_
_entity.id
_entity.type
_entity.pdbx_description
1 polymer ?
#
loop_
_entity_poly.entity_id
_entity_poly.type
_entity_poly.pdbx_seq_one_letter_code
_entity_poly.pdbx_strand_id
1 'polypeptide(L)'
;MKYSKLFGKTVKEVSQEIKLVSHKLLYQAGFIRESVAGRYYFLPLGIKVRDNIVRIVEDEMDKAGGQKMITPVLHPIELWEETNRTNSVGFELMSIEDQRGARFALGGTAEEMMVDLVRKFNVSYKDLPFNIYQFSQKFRDELRARGGLLRVREF
;
A
#
# COMPACT_ATOMS: atom_id res chain seq x y z
N MET A 1 24.06 8.78 -8.39
CA MET A 1 23.88 8.02 -9.67
C MET A 1 23.78 9.01 -10.80
N LYS A 2 24.46 8.78 -11.93
CA LYS A 2 24.36 9.68 -13.10
C LYS A 2 23.04 9.39 -13.85
N TYR A 3 22.32 10.43 -14.25
CA TYR A 3 21.05 10.30 -14.99
C TYR A 3 21.20 9.46 -16.28
N SER A 4 22.32 9.62 -16.99
CA SER A 4 22.62 8.85 -18.20
C SER A 4 22.73 7.33 -18.00
N LYS A 5 22.90 6.87 -16.76
CA LYS A 5 22.97 5.46 -16.37
C LYS A 5 21.72 4.98 -15.65
N LEU A 6 20.69 5.82 -15.55
CA LEU A 6 19.45 5.48 -14.86
C LEU A 6 18.65 4.46 -15.67
N PHE A 7 18.12 3.44 -15.01
CA PHE A 7 17.14 2.54 -15.61
C PHE A 7 15.79 3.27 -15.74
N GLY A 8 15.11 3.07 -16.85
CA GLY A 8 13.85 3.75 -17.13
C GLY A 8 14.05 5.06 -17.88
N LYS A 9 13.92 5.00 -19.20
CA LYS A 9 14.03 6.16 -20.08
C LYS A 9 12.71 6.92 -20.17
N THR A 10 12.80 8.21 -20.43
CA THR A 10 11.64 9.05 -20.79
C THR A 10 11.06 8.60 -22.14
N VAL A 11 9.77 8.81 -22.31
CA VAL A 11 9.05 8.58 -23.56
C VAL A 11 8.27 9.82 -23.96
N LYS A 12 8.16 10.09 -25.25
CA LYS A 12 7.40 11.23 -25.76
C LYS A 12 5.90 10.93 -25.81
N GLU A 13 5.56 9.74 -26.23
CA GLU A 13 4.19 9.32 -26.45
C GLU A 13 3.73 8.37 -25.36
N VAL A 14 2.47 8.47 -25.00
CA VAL A 14 1.76 7.60 -24.06
C VAL A 14 0.40 7.23 -24.64
N SER A 15 -0.18 6.14 -24.15
CA SER A 15 -1.52 5.72 -24.58
C SER A 15 -2.53 6.86 -24.43
N GLN A 16 -3.43 6.96 -25.41
CA GLN A 16 -4.55 7.93 -25.37
C GLN A 16 -5.55 7.65 -24.24
N GLU A 17 -5.50 6.47 -23.65
CA GLU A 17 -6.32 6.10 -22.49
C GLU A 17 -5.87 6.82 -21.21
N ILE A 18 -4.62 7.30 -21.16
CA ILE A 18 -4.10 8.07 -20.02
C ILE A 18 -4.63 9.50 -20.12
N LYS A 19 -5.71 9.77 -19.36
CA LYS A 19 -6.41 11.08 -19.38
C LYS A 19 -5.84 12.08 -18.40
N LEU A 20 -5.37 11.65 -17.22
CA LEU A 20 -4.88 12.57 -16.20
C LEU A 20 -3.47 13.07 -16.51
N VAL A 21 -3.28 14.37 -16.37
CA VAL A 21 -1.99 15.03 -16.60
C VAL A 21 -0.90 14.46 -15.70
N SER A 22 -1.18 14.27 -14.41
CA SER A 22 -0.23 13.68 -13.46
C SER A 22 0.22 12.28 -13.87
N HIS A 23 -0.71 11.41 -14.27
CA HIS A 23 -0.40 10.06 -14.76
C HIS A 23 0.47 10.13 -16.01
N LYS A 24 0.09 10.99 -16.97
CA LYS A 24 0.83 11.21 -18.21
C LYS A 24 2.27 11.64 -17.94
N LEU A 25 2.46 12.65 -17.09
CA LEU A 25 3.79 13.17 -16.76
C LEU A 25 4.66 12.17 -16.02
N LEU A 26 4.12 11.45 -15.05
CA LEU A 26 4.83 10.38 -14.33
C LEU A 26 5.29 9.27 -15.28
N TYR A 27 4.43 8.90 -16.22
CA TYR A 27 4.75 7.88 -17.23
C TYR A 27 5.82 8.40 -18.19
N GLN A 28 5.64 9.60 -18.78
CA GLN A 28 6.57 10.20 -19.73
C GLN A 28 7.96 10.40 -19.12
N ALA A 29 8.03 10.87 -17.90
CA ALA A 29 9.28 11.14 -17.20
C ALA A 29 10.00 9.88 -16.68
N GLY A 30 9.40 8.70 -16.82
CA GLY A 30 10.03 7.45 -16.37
C GLY A 30 10.02 7.28 -14.85
N PHE A 31 9.00 7.76 -14.17
CA PHE A 31 8.79 7.53 -12.75
C PHE A 31 8.05 6.21 -12.49
N ILE A 32 7.10 5.89 -13.35
CA ILE A 32 6.27 4.69 -13.25
C ILE A 32 6.12 3.99 -14.60
N ARG A 33 5.76 2.70 -14.54
CA ARG A 33 5.23 1.92 -15.68
C ARG A 33 4.09 1.05 -15.18
N GLU A 34 3.06 0.89 -15.98
CA GLU A 34 1.97 0.00 -15.69
C GLU A 34 2.38 -1.45 -15.94
N SER A 35 2.08 -2.34 -15.01
CA SER A 35 2.19 -3.78 -15.16
C SER A 35 0.90 -4.34 -15.76
N VAL A 36 -0.18 -4.15 -15.03
CA VAL A 36 -1.56 -4.40 -15.43
C VAL A 36 -2.43 -3.32 -14.82
N ALA A 37 -3.67 -3.18 -15.27
CA ALA A 37 -4.59 -2.13 -14.82
C ALA A 37 -4.62 -1.98 -13.29
N GLY A 38 -4.21 -0.82 -12.81
CA GLY A 38 -4.15 -0.48 -11.38
C GLY A 38 -2.97 -1.05 -10.60
N ARG A 39 -1.95 -1.59 -11.27
CA ARG A 39 -0.68 -2.03 -10.66
C ARG A 39 0.50 -1.45 -11.42
N TYR A 40 1.44 -0.84 -10.68
CA TYR A 40 2.51 -0.04 -11.27
C TYR A 40 3.88 -0.46 -10.76
N TYR A 41 4.84 -0.53 -11.67
CA TYR A 41 6.25 -0.49 -11.31
C TYR A 41 6.64 0.94 -10.96
N PHE A 42 7.30 1.12 -9.83
CA PHE A 42 8.00 2.36 -9.53
C PHE A 42 9.43 2.24 -10.02
N LEU A 43 9.80 3.11 -10.95
CA LEU A 43 11.16 3.17 -11.47
C LEU A 43 12.07 3.97 -10.53
N PRO A 44 13.40 3.96 -10.71
CA PRO A 44 14.32 4.57 -9.76
C PRO A 44 14.03 6.02 -9.36
N LEU A 45 13.53 6.86 -10.29
CA LEU A 45 13.11 8.22 -9.95
C LEU A 45 11.82 8.23 -9.13
N GLY A 46 10.88 7.37 -9.46
CA GLY A 46 9.63 7.20 -8.71
C GLY A 46 9.88 6.75 -7.27
N ILE A 47 10.79 5.77 -7.08
CA ILE A 47 11.20 5.32 -5.75
C ILE A 47 11.84 6.44 -4.95
N LYS A 48 12.71 7.26 -5.54
CA LYS A 48 13.30 8.40 -4.82
C LYS A 48 12.26 9.40 -4.30
N VAL A 49 11.24 9.70 -5.11
CA VAL A 49 10.15 10.58 -4.67
C VAL A 49 9.33 9.93 -3.56
N ARG A 50 8.96 8.65 -3.74
CA ARG A 50 8.23 7.88 -2.73
C ARG A 50 8.97 7.85 -1.40
N ASP A 51 10.26 7.50 -1.42
CA ASP A 51 11.08 7.39 -0.21
C ASP A 51 11.23 8.73 0.50
N ASN A 52 11.35 9.84 -0.24
CA ASN A 52 11.36 11.19 0.35
C ASN A 52 10.02 11.51 1.03
N ILE A 53 8.88 11.16 0.41
CA ILE A 53 7.55 11.35 1.02
C ILE A 53 7.43 10.49 2.28
N VAL A 54 7.80 9.21 2.19
CA VAL A 54 7.77 8.27 3.33
C VAL A 54 8.61 8.83 4.48
N ARG A 55 9.83 9.30 4.22
CA ARG A 55 10.71 9.89 5.24
C ARG A 55 10.09 11.09 5.93
N ILE A 56 9.48 12.00 5.18
CA ILE A 56 8.79 13.17 5.76
C ILE A 56 7.66 12.74 6.69
N VAL A 57 6.85 11.77 6.27
CA VAL A 57 5.76 11.24 7.09
C VAL A 57 6.31 10.52 8.32
N GLU A 58 7.38 9.73 8.16
CA GLU A 58 8.05 9.01 9.24
C GLU A 58 8.59 9.97 10.30
N ASP A 59 9.30 11.02 9.87
CA ASP A 59 9.83 12.06 10.76
C ASP A 59 8.71 12.72 11.60
N GLU A 60 7.54 12.97 11.02
CA GLU A 60 6.39 13.54 11.74
C GLU A 60 5.71 12.52 12.67
N MET A 61 5.62 11.26 12.25
CA MET A 61 5.08 10.20 13.11
C MET A 61 5.97 9.95 14.33
N ASP A 62 7.29 9.95 14.14
CA ASP A 62 8.27 9.77 15.24
C ASP A 62 8.21 10.94 16.23
N LYS A 63 8.09 12.19 15.75
CA LYS A 63 7.87 13.37 16.61
C LYS A 63 6.57 13.29 17.41
N ALA A 64 5.54 12.67 16.85
CA ALA A 64 4.27 12.41 17.54
C ALA A 64 4.34 11.21 18.51
N GLY A 65 5.50 10.59 18.71
CA GLY A 65 5.70 9.43 19.57
C GLY A 65 5.20 8.12 18.96
N GLY A 66 5.07 8.06 17.65
CA GLY A 66 4.71 6.84 16.92
C GLY A 66 5.83 5.81 16.96
N GLN A 67 5.47 4.54 17.03
CA GLN A 67 6.40 3.41 17.01
C GLN A 67 6.22 2.63 15.70
N LYS A 68 7.26 2.66 14.86
CA LYS A 68 7.23 1.98 13.57
C LYS A 68 7.30 0.47 13.73
N MET A 69 6.46 -0.24 12.99
CA MET A 69 6.48 -1.70 12.91
C MET A 69 6.13 -2.19 11.51
N ILE A 70 6.17 -3.50 11.33
CA ILE A 70 5.72 -4.17 10.11
C ILE A 70 4.86 -5.36 10.51
N THR A 71 3.66 -5.44 9.96
CA THR A 71 2.78 -6.60 10.08
C THR A 71 2.82 -7.44 8.80
N PRO A 72 2.48 -8.74 8.86
CA PRO A 72 2.28 -9.55 7.67
C PRO A 72 1.27 -8.92 6.71
N VAL A 73 1.46 -9.15 5.42
CA VAL A 73 0.54 -8.70 4.35
C VAL A 73 -0.64 -9.65 4.19
N LEU A 74 -0.40 -10.94 4.46
CA LEU A 74 -1.43 -11.97 4.48
C LEU A 74 -2.08 -11.97 5.87
N HIS A 75 -3.34 -11.61 5.91
CA HIS A 75 -4.13 -11.56 7.13
C HIS A 75 -4.99 -12.81 7.24
N PRO A 76 -5.01 -13.50 8.37
CA PRO A 76 -6.01 -14.55 8.63
C PRO A 76 -7.41 -14.01 8.33
N ILE A 77 -8.21 -14.75 7.56
CA ILE A 77 -9.53 -14.27 7.13
C ILE A 77 -10.47 -14.05 8.31
N GLU A 78 -10.25 -14.81 9.38
CA GLU A 78 -11.04 -14.76 10.63
C GLU A 78 -11.04 -13.38 11.27
N LEU A 79 -9.94 -12.62 11.16
CA LEU A 79 -9.86 -11.26 11.68
C LEU A 79 -10.83 -10.30 10.97
N TRP A 80 -11.07 -10.53 9.70
CA TRP A 80 -12.01 -9.77 8.88
C TRP A 80 -13.45 -10.23 9.11
N GLU A 81 -13.65 -11.52 9.36
CA GLU A 81 -14.95 -12.10 9.73
C GLU A 81 -15.40 -11.59 11.11
N GLU A 82 -14.49 -11.57 12.10
CA GLU A 82 -14.76 -11.05 13.45
C GLU A 82 -15.26 -9.60 13.44
N THR A 83 -14.73 -8.78 12.56
CA THR A 83 -15.13 -7.37 12.42
C THR A 83 -16.28 -7.15 11.44
N ASN A 84 -16.85 -8.22 10.84
CA ASN A 84 -17.86 -8.17 9.78
C ASN A 84 -17.44 -7.35 8.55
N ARG A 85 -16.12 -7.32 8.25
CA ARG A 85 -15.54 -6.50 7.17
C ARG A 85 -15.20 -7.30 5.91
N THR A 86 -15.59 -8.54 5.80
CA THR A 86 -15.41 -9.33 4.58
C THR A 86 -16.20 -8.82 3.40
N ASN A 87 -17.37 -8.18 3.63
CA ASN A 87 -18.27 -7.72 2.58
C ASN A 87 -18.65 -6.23 2.67
N SER A 88 -18.17 -5.49 3.67
CA SER A 88 -18.68 -4.15 4.00
C SER A 88 -17.64 -3.05 4.13
N VAL A 89 -16.41 -3.27 3.67
CA VAL A 89 -15.28 -2.32 3.87
C VAL A 89 -15.21 -1.18 2.85
N GLY A 90 -16.17 -1.07 1.94
CA GLY A 90 -16.14 -0.05 0.89
C GLY A 90 -15.16 -0.33 -0.26
N PHE A 91 -14.51 -1.48 -0.27
CA PHE A 91 -13.72 -2.03 -1.36
C PHE A 91 -13.85 -3.56 -1.35
N GLU A 92 -13.58 -4.20 -2.47
CA GLU A 92 -13.57 -5.67 -2.53
C GLU A 92 -12.26 -6.21 -1.92
N LEU A 93 -12.41 -7.16 -1.01
CA LEU A 93 -11.29 -7.81 -0.34
C LEU A 93 -10.72 -8.91 -1.24
N MET A 94 -9.42 -8.86 -1.53
CA MET A 94 -8.74 -9.95 -2.21
C MET A 94 -8.49 -11.08 -1.21
N SER A 95 -8.97 -12.27 -1.49
CA SER A 95 -8.71 -13.46 -0.67
C SER A 95 -7.94 -14.52 -1.45
N ILE A 96 -7.15 -15.29 -0.74
CA ILE A 96 -6.40 -16.44 -1.26
C ILE A 96 -6.54 -17.62 -0.30
N GLU A 97 -6.30 -18.80 -0.81
CA GLU A 97 -6.23 -20.04 -0.03
C GLU A 97 -4.86 -20.68 -0.21
N ASP A 98 -4.27 -21.15 0.86
CA ASP A 98 -3.00 -21.87 0.81
C ASP A 98 -3.19 -23.35 0.48
N GLN A 99 -2.08 -24.06 0.31
CA GLN A 99 -2.10 -25.49 -0.02
C GLN A 99 -2.71 -26.38 1.07
N ARG A 100 -2.92 -25.85 2.28
CA ARG A 100 -3.52 -26.55 3.42
C ARG A 100 -4.99 -26.22 3.61
N GLY A 101 -5.55 -25.39 2.71
CA GLY A 101 -6.93 -24.93 2.79
C GLY A 101 -7.14 -23.75 3.76
N ALA A 102 -6.07 -23.13 4.28
CA ALA A 102 -6.18 -21.95 5.12
C ALA A 102 -6.48 -20.71 4.24
N ARG A 103 -7.48 -19.94 4.64
CA ARG A 103 -7.92 -18.75 3.92
C ARG A 103 -7.28 -17.50 4.49
N PHE A 104 -6.82 -16.65 3.60
CA PHE A 104 -6.20 -15.35 3.94
C PHE A 104 -6.81 -14.24 3.10
N ALA A 105 -6.84 -13.05 3.69
CA ALA A 105 -7.06 -11.80 2.96
C ALA A 105 -5.72 -11.13 2.65
N LEU A 106 -5.56 -10.60 1.45
CA LEU A 106 -4.54 -9.62 1.14
C LEU A 106 -4.99 -8.29 1.73
N GLY A 107 -4.28 -7.77 2.73
CA GLY A 107 -4.72 -6.64 3.53
C GLY A 107 -5.01 -5.39 2.70
N GLY A 108 -6.26 -4.94 2.70
CA GLY A 108 -6.69 -3.66 2.12
C GLY A 108 -6.47 -2.47 3.06
N THR A 109 -6.36 -2.77 4.36
CA THR A 109 -5.97 -1.88 5.47
C THR A 109 -5.11 -2.67 6.45
N ALA A 110 -4.72 -2.09 7.58
CA ALA A 110 -3.84 -2.78 8.55
C ALA A 110 -4.45 -2.88 9.96
N GLU A 111 -5.62 -2.32 10.17
CA GLU A 111 -6.23 -2.20 11.50
C GLU A 111 -6.41 -3.56 12.15
N GLU A 112 -6.93 -4.56 11.43
CA GLU A 112 -7.12 -5.92 11.94
C GLU A 112 -5.82 -6.52 12.47
N MET A 113 -4.73 -6.39 11.71
CA MET A 113 -3.42 -6.92 12.10
C MET A 113 -2.80 -6.16 13.26
N MET A 114 -3.00 -4.84 13.32
CA MET A 114 -2.51 -4.02 14.44
C MET A 114 -3.25 -4.37 15.73
N VAL A 115 -4.55 -4.52 15.68
CA VAL A 115 -5.36 -4.94 16.84
C VAL A 115 -5.03 -6.37 17.27
N ASP A 116 -4.88 -7.30 16.31
CA ASP A 116 -4.45 -8.68 16.61
C ASP A 116 -3.09 -8.70 17.31
N LEU A 117 -2.14 -7.87 16.82
CA LEU A 117 -0.84 -7.76 17.47
C LEU A 117 -0.97 -7.26 18.93
N VAL A 118 -1.73 -6.20 19.15
CA VAL A 118 -1.93 -5.65 20.51
C VAL A 118 -2.58 -6.67 21.43
N ARG A 119 -3.54 -7.48 20.94
CA ARG A 119 -4.17 -8.56 21.73
C ARG A 119 -3.18 -9.62 22.21
N LYS A 120 -2.05 -9.81 21.55
CA LYS A 120 -1.01 -10.77 21.94
C LYS A 120 -0.16 -10.31 23.13
N PHE A 121 -0.35 -9.07 23.56
CA PHE A 121 0.32 -8.49 24.73
C PHE A 121 -0.69 -8.20 25.84
N ASN A 122 -0.25 -8.34 27.09
CA ASN A 122 -1.05 -7.97 28.27
C ASN A 122 -1.00 -6.45 28.51
N VAL A 123 -1.61 -5.68 27.61
CA VAL A 123 -1.64 -4.22 27.69
C VAL A 123 -2.57 -3.80 28.81
N SER A 124 -2.06 -3.00 29.73
CA SER A 124 -2.86 -2.39 30.80
C SER A 124 -3.17 -0.92 30.48
N TYR A 125 -4.12 -0.33 31.21
CA TYR A 125 -4.43 1.10 31.07
C TYR A 125 -3.23 2.01 31.35
N LYS A 126 -2.23 1.52 32.11
CA LYS A 126 -1.00 2.27 32.41
C LYS A 126 -0.05 2.36 31.24
N ASP A 127 -0.20 1.47 30.24
CA ASP A 127 0.61 1.44 29.05
C ASP A 127 0.06 2.38 27.97
N LEU A 128 -1.14 2.95 28.21
CA LEU A 128 -1.81 3.85 27.27
C LEU A 128 -1.54 5.33 27.62
N PRO A 129 -1.53 6.22 26.62
CA PRO A 129 -1.67 5.94 25.18
C PRO A 129 -0.36 5.47 24.54
N PHE A 130 -0.46 4.67 23.49
CA PHE A 130 0.67 4.41 22.57
C PHE A 130 0.20 4.54 21.12
N ASN A 131 1.11 4.95 20.25
CA ASN A 131 0.86 5.09 18.83
C ASN A 131 1.77 4.11 18.06
N ILE A 132 1.17 3.33 17.16
CA ILE A 132 1.91 2.40 16.30
C ILE A 132 1.57 2.70 14.84
N TYR A 133 2.55 2.59 13.96
CA TYR A 133 2.35 2.84 12.53
C TYR A 133 3.21 1.94 11.66
N GLN A 134 2.84 1.86 10.38
CA GLN A 134 3.62 1.14 9.37
C GLN A 134 3.46 1.74 7.98
N PHE A 135 4.46 1.50 7.14
CA PHE A 135 4.34 1.57 5.70
C PHE A 135 4.35 0.15 5.15
N SER A 136 3.28 -0.29 4.57
CA SER A 136 3.17 -1.65 4.03
C SER A 136 2.30 -1.68 2.79
N GLN A 137 2.55 -2.68 1.96
CA GLN A 137 1.76 -2.93 0.77
C GLN A 137 0.30 -3.19 1.14
N LYS A 138 -0.61 -2.63 0.34
CA LYS A 138 -2.06 -2.84 0.47
C LYS A 138 -2.66 -3.27 -0.85
N PHE A 139 -3.74 -4.04 -0.76
CA PHE A 139 -4.41 -4.65 -1.90
C PHE A 139 -5.91 -4.41 -1.81
N ARG A 140 -6.50 -3.95 -2.91
CA ARG A 140 -7.94 -3.77 -3.04
C ARG A 140 -8.39 -4.28 -4.38
N ASP A 141 -9.40 -5.15 -4.42
CA ASP A 141 -9.94 -5.67 -5.68
C ASP A 141 -10.91 -4.66 -6.30
N GLU A 142 -10.36 -3.54 -6.70
CA GLU A 142 -11.10 -2.44 -7.31
C GLU A 142 -11.62 -2.84 -8.68
N LEU A 143 -12.93 -2.82 -8.88
CA LEU A 143 -13.56 -3.08 -10.17
C LEU A 143 -13.04 -2.13 -11.25
N ARG A 144 -12.77 -0.87 -10.90
CA ARG A 144 -12.30 0.17 -11.82
C ARG A 144 -11.14 0.95 -11.24
N ALA A 145 -9.92 0.45 -11.42
CA ALA A 145 -8.72 1.26 -11.21
C ALA A 145 -8.72 2.44 -12.20
N ARG A 146 -8.42 3.64 -11.73
CA ARG A 146 -8.42 4.85 -12.56
C ARG A 146 -7.52 5.94 -11.99
N GLY A 147 -7.14 6.87 -12.87
CA GLY A 147 -6.39 8.04 -12.47
C GLY A 147 -4.92 7.76 -12.13
N GLY A 148 -4.28 6.79 -12.78
CA GLY A 148 -2.90 6.42 -12.50
C GLY A 148 -2.75 5.95 -11.06
N LEU A 149 -1.92 6.64 -10.27
CA LEU A 149 -1.67 6.30 -8.87
C LEU A 149 -2.76 6.74 -7.88
N LEU A 150 -3.85 7.40 -8.33
CA LEU A 150 -4.89 7.90 -7.43
C LEU A 150 -5.84 6.80 -6.94
N ARG A 151 -6.18 5.84 -7.80
CA ARG A 151 -7.02 4.71 -7.44
C ARG A 151 -6.47 3.45 -8.08
N VAL A 152 -5.77 2.69 -7.30
CA VAL A 152 -5.00 1.52 -7.71
C VAL A 152 -5.46 0.27 -6.96
N ARG A 153 -5.04 -0.89 -7.44
CA ARG A 153 -5.34 -2.20 -6.83
C ARG A 153 -4.25 -2.67 -5.87
N GLU A 154 -3.06 -2.10 -6.02
CA GLU A 154 -1.90 -2.39 -5.18
C GLU A 154 -1.12 -1.10 -4.93
N PHE A 155 -0.84 -0.78 -3.67
CA PHE A 155 -0.18 0.46 -3.26
C PHE A 155 0.54 0.35 -1.91
#